data_5362fda60272e7c851dbad11fb4d7057
#
_entry.id   5362fda60272e7c851dbad11fb4d7057
#
_cell.length_a   1.000
_cell.length_b   1.000
_cell.length_c   1.000
_cell.angle_alpha   90.00
_cell.angle_beta   90.00
_cell.angle_gamma   90.00
#
_symmetry.space_group_name_H-M   'P 1'
#
loop_
_entity.id
_entity.type
_entity.pdbx_description
1 polymer ?
#
loop_
_entity_poly.entity_id
_entity_poly.type
_entity_poly.pdbx_seq_one_letter_code
_entity_poly.pdbx_strand_id
1 'polypeptide(L)'
;MRLSSAQCPTTAEDREKMSVVPYASAIGSIMYAMLCTRPDVCLAISLVGSYQSNPGMDHWTTVKNILKYLKRTRDIFLVYGGDKELVVKGYVDASFDTDPDDSKSQTGCVFILNGGALSWCSSK
;
A
#
# COMPACT_ATOMS: atom_id res chain seq x y z
N MET A 1 -12.92 -7.11 -1.34
CA MET A 1 -13.63 -5.84 -1.64
C MET A 1 -12.78 -5.03 -2.59
N ARG A 2 -13.35 -4.57 -3.67
CA ARG A 2 -12.66 -3.73 -4.66
C ARG A 2 -12.90 -2.26 -4.30
N LEU A 3 -11.84 -1.49 -4.15
CA LEU A 3 -11.93 -0.07 -3.83
C LEU A 3 -12.23 0.75 -5.09
N SER A 4 -13.05 1.78 -4.96
CA SER A 4 -13.38 2.72 -6.03
C SER A 4 -13.81 4.08 -5.47
N SER A 5 -13.86 5.08 -6.34
CA SER A 5 -14.37 6.41 -6.01
C SER A 5 -15.87 6.44 -5.68
N ALA A 6 -16.61 5.41 -6.08
CA ALA A 6 -18.02 5.26 -5.69
C ALA A 6 -18.23 5.13 -4.18
N GLN A 7 -17.20 4.75 -3.44
CA GLN A 7 -17.20 4.62 -1.97
C GLN A 7 -16.82 5.93 -1.26
N CYS A 8 -16.45 6.97 -2.01
CA CYS A 8 -16.16 8.28 -1.45
C CYS A 8 -17.42 8.95 -0.91
N PRO A 9 -17.34 9.72 0.19
CA PRO A 9 -18.50 10.39 0.74
C PRO A 9 -19.05 11.45 -0.20
N THR A 10 -20.34 11.41 -0.46
CA THR A 10 -21.06 12.35 -1.32
C THR A 10 -21.98 13.28 -0.52
N THR A 11 -22.40 12.85 0.68
CA THR A 11 -23.27 13.63 1.56
C THR A 11 -22.47 14.38 2.61
N ALA A 12 -23.05 15.47 3.15
CA ALA A 12 -22.44 16.23 4.26
C ALA A 12 -22.28 15.36 5.51
N GLU A 13 -23.26 14.50 5.79
CA GLU A 13 -23.23 13.59 6.95
C GLU A 13 -22.07 12.59 6.85
N ASP A 14 -21.85 11.99 5.69
CA ASP A 14 -20.74 11.05 5.49
C ASP A 14 -19.37 11.73 5.59
N ARG A 15 -19.27 12.96 5.09
CA ARG A 15 -18.05 13.78 5.22
C ARG A 15 -17.77 14.12 6.68
N GLU A 16 -18.81 14.44 7.46
CA GLU A 16 -18.68 14.72 8.89
C GLU A 16 -18.19 13.48 9.65
N LYS A 17 -18.75 12.30 9.36
CA LYS A 17 -18.29 11.03 9.95
C LYS A 17 -16.81 10.78 9.65
N MET A 18 -16.36 11.08 8.43
CA MET A 18 -14.96 10.90 8.03
C MET A 18 -14.02 11.98 8.57
N SER A 19 -14.52 13.14 8.95
CA SER A 19 -13.70 14.26 9.43
C SER A 19 -12.92 13.94 10.72
N VAL A 20 -13.45 13.05 11.56
CA VAL A 20 -12.82 12.61 12.81
C VAL A 20 -11.88 11.41 12.62
N VAL A 21 -11.84 10.83 11.44
CA VAL A 21 -11.01 9.68 11.12
C VAL A 21 -9.61 10.14 10.73
N PRO A 22 -8.54 9.67 11.38
CA PRO A 22 -7.17 10.07 11.08
C PRO A 22 -6.62 9.34 9.85
N TYR A 23 -7.27 9.48 8.70
CA TYR A 23 -6.93 8.73 7.49
C TYR A 23 -5.53 9.09 6.98
N ALA A 24 -5.23 10.37 6.78
CA ALA A 24 -3.94 10.82 6.29
C ALA A 24 -2.78 10.44 7.22
N SER A 25 -3.01 10.53 8.54
CA SER A 25 -2.02 10.12 9.55
C SER A 25 -1.74 8.61 9.49
N ALA A 26 -2.78 7.79 9.36
CA ALA A 26 -2.63 6.34 9.22
C ALA A 26 -1.90 5.97 7.93
N ILE A 27 -2.25 6.59 6.79
CA ILE A 27 -1.55 6.41 5.51
C ILE A 27 -0.07 6.75 5.65
N GLY A 28 0.27 7.89 6.26
CA GLY A 28 1.65 8.29 6.47
C GLY A 28 2.45 7.31 7.32
N SER A 29 1.85 6.79 8.38
CA SER A 29 2.48 5.78 9.26
C SER A 29 2.74 4.45 8.54
N ILE A 30 1.77 3.97 7.76
CA ILE A 30 1.91 2.74 6.98
C ILE A 30 2.96 2.93 5.88
N MET A 31 2.96 4.08 5.21
CA MET A 31 3.94 4.41 4.18
C MET A 31 5.38 4.43 4.74
N TYR A 32 5.57 4.97 5.94
CA TYR A 32 6.86 4.94 6.61
C TYR A 32 7.32 3.49 6.87
N ALA A 33 6.46 2.64 7.40
CA ALA A 33 6.77 1.23 7.62
C ALA A 33 7.11 0.50 6.31
N MET A 34 6.34 0.76 5.25
CA MET A 34 6.56 0.20 3.91
C MET A 34 7.92 0.61 3.35
N LEU A 35 8.28 1.88 3.44
CA LEU A 35 9.57 2.39 2.95
C LEU A 35 10.76 1.83 3.73
N CYS A 36 10.59 1.56 5.03
CA CYS A 36 11.66 1.05 5.87
C CYS A 36 11.91 -0.44 5.69
N THR A 37 10.89 -1.29 5.88
CA THR A 37 11.09 -2.74 5.98
C THR A 37 9.92 -3.60 5.49
N ARG A 38 8.83 -3.01 5.01
CA ARG A 38 7.59 -3.74 4.71
C ARG A 38 7.15 -3.58 3.26
N PRO A 39 7.89 -4.20 2.30
CA PRO A 39 7.52 -4.17 0.87
C PRO A 39 6.19 -4.86 0.57
N ASP A 40 5.77 -5.79 1.41
CA ASP A 40 4.55 -6.58 1.27
C ASP A 40 3.26 -5.74 1.30
N VAL A 41 3.27 -4.55 1.91
CA VAL A 41 2.12 -3.63 1.93
C VAL A 41 2.19 -2.53 0.85
N CYS A 42 3.20 -2.57 -0.03
CA CYS A 42 3.44 -1.53 -1.02
C CYS A 42 2.24 -1.30 -1.96
N LEU A 43 1.67 -2.36 -2.52
CA LEU A 43 0.49 -2.27 -3.38
C LEU A 43 -0.73 -1.76 -2.61
N ALA A 44 -0.98 -2.33 -1.43
CA ALA A 44 -2.14 -1.97 -0.62
C ALA A 44 -2.13 -0.50 -0.21
N ILE A 45 -0.98 0.03 0.23
CA ILE A 45 -0.85 1.43 0.62
C ILE A 45 -0.97 2.38 -0.59
N SER A 46 -0.48 1.98 -1.74
CA SER A 46 -0.65 2.74 -2.99
C SER A 46 -2.12 2.89 -3.35
N LEU A 47 -2.90 1.80 -3.25
CA LEU A 47 -4.34 1.82 -3.54
C LEU A 47 -5.13 2.69 -2.55
N VAL A 48 -4.97 2.49 -1.25
CA VAL A 48 -5.72 3.28 -0.25
C VAL A 48 -5.26 4.73 -0.18
N GLY A 49 -4.00 5.01 -0.51
CA GLY A 49 -3.44 6.36 -0.58
C GLY A 49 -4.04 7.21 -1.71
N SER A 50 -4.48 6.58 -2.79
CA SER A 50 -5.12 7.28 -3.91
C SER A 50 -6.45 7.95 -3.55
N TYR A 51 -7.10 7.51 -2.48
CA TYR A 51 -8.38 8.07 -1.98
C TYR A 51 -8.20 9.09 -0.83
N GLN A 52 -6.97 9.49 -0.53
CA GLN A 52 -6.65 10.33 0.63
C GLN A 52 -7.34 11.71 0.61
N SER A 53 -7.65 12.24 -0.57
CA SER A 53 -8.32 13.53 -0.71
C SER A 53 -9.79 13.51 -0.29
N ASN A 54 -10.47 12.37 -0.43
CA ASN A 54 -11.88 12.20 -0.07
C ASN A 54 -12.18 10.74 0.31
N PRO A 55 -11.62 10.24 1.43
CA PRO A 55 -11.76 8.84 1.81
C PRO A 55 -13.15 8.54 2.36
N GLY A 56 -13.69 7.35 2.02
CA GLY A 56 -14.91 6.80 2.59
C GLY A 56 -14.65 5.77 3.69
N MET A 57 -15.73 5.30 4.32
CA MET A 57 -15.63 4.30 5.40
C MET A 57 -15.08 2.97 4.94
N ASP A 58 -15.35 2.55 3.71
CA ASP A 58 -14.79 1.32 3.14
C ASP A 58 -13.26 1.44 2.92
N HIS A 59 -12.80 2.60 2.48
CA HIS A 59 -11.37 2.90 2.40
C HIS A 59 -10.73 2.82 3.78
N TRP A 60 -11.37 3.40 4.79
CA TRP A 60 -10.91 3.36 6.18
C TRP A 60 -10.86 1.93 6.74
N THR A 61 -11.86 1.12 6.44
CA THR A 61 -11.86 -0.29 6.84
C THR A 61 -10.67 -1.04 6.25
N THR A 62 -10.34 -0.77 4.99
CA THR A 62 -9.16 -1.35 4.34
C THR A 62 -7.87 -0.90 5.01
N VAL A 63 -7.74 0.38 5.35
CA VAL A 63 -6.58 0.91 6.10
C VAL A 63 -6.43 0.21 7.45
N LYS A 64 -7.53 0.04 8.19
CA LYS A 64 -7.53 -0.71 9.46
C LYS A 64 -7.08 -2.17 9.28
N ASN A 65 -7.46 -2.81 8.18
CA ASN A 65 -7.03 -4.16 7.87
C ASN A 65 -5.52 -4.24 7.59
N ILE A 66 -4.97 -3.24 6.90
CA ILE A 66 -3.51 -3.14 6.71
C ILE A 66 -2.80 -3.01 8.07
N LEU A 67 -3.29 -2.15 8.95
CA LEU A 67 -2.72 -1.97 10.29
C LEU A 67 -2.79 -3.26 11.12
N LYS A 68 -3.90 -3.99 11.04
CA LYS A 68 -4.03 -5.31 11.69
C LYS A 68 -3.05 -6.33 11.13
N TYR A 69 -2.87 -6.36 9.83
CA TYR A 69 -1.89 -7.21 9.16
C TYR A 69 -0.47 -6.90 9.64
N LEU A 70 -0.08 -5.62 9.64
CA LEU A 70 1.23 -5.20 10.13
C LEU A 70 1.45 -5.60 11.60
N LYS A 71 0.44 -5.43 12.45
CA LYS A 71 0.49 -5.84 13.86
C LYS A 71 0.68 -7.35 14.02
N ARG A 72 -0.03 -8.15 13.24
CA ARG A 72 0.06 -9.62 13.28
C ARG A 72 1.41 -10.14 12.77
N THR A 73 2.04 -9.40 11.88
CA THR A 73 3.29 -9.78 11.22
C THR A 73 4.49 -8.94 11.67
N ARG A 74 4.40 -8.34 12.86
CA ARG A 74 5.44 -7.45 13.39
C ARG A 74 6.81 -8.12 13.55
N ASP A 75 6.84 -9.44 13.69
CA ASP A 75 8.07 -10.22 13.86
C ASP A 75 8.71 -10.64 12.52
N ILE A 76 8.09 -10.28 11.39
CA ILE A 76 8.65 -10.47 10.05
C ILE A 76 9.67 -9.37 9.76
N PHE A 77 10.83 -9.76 9.26
CA PHE A 77 11.91 -8.85 8.90
C PHE A 77 12.59 -9.27 7.61
N LEU A 78 13.28 -8.34 6.97
CA LEU A 78 14.03 -8.60 5.76
C LEU A 78 15.30 -9.39 6.09
N VAL A 79 15.58 -10.41 5.28
CA VAL A 79 16.77 -11.25 5.42
C VAL A 79 17.55 -11.24 4.13
N TYR A 80 18.84 -10.98 4.22
CA TYR A 80 19.77 -11.01 3.09
C TYR A 80 20.75 -12.16 3.27
N GLY A 81 20.98 -12.95 2.20
CA GLY A 81 21.95 -14.04 2.22
C GLY A 81 23.39 -13.53 2.38
N GLY A 82 24.21 -14.30 3.10
CA GLY A 82 25.62 -13.98 3.33
C GLY A 82 26.56 -14.53 2.26
N ASP A 83 26.16 -14.51 0.99
CA ASP A 83 26.98 -15.00 -0.11
C ASP A 83 28.19 -14.11 -0.37
N LYS A 84 29.28 -14.71 -0.89
CA LYS A 84 30.51 -13.97 -1.21
C LYS A 84 30.34 -12.96 -2.32
N GLU A 85 29.41 -13.20 -3.23
CA GLU A 85 29.07 -12.29 -4.32
C GLU A 85 27.73 -11.61 -4.06
N LEU A 86 27.69 -10.30 -4.28
CA LEU A 86 26.46 -9.54 -4.22
C LEU A 86 25.71 -9.68 -5.56
N VAL A 87 24.56 -10.33 -5.52
CA VAL A 87 23.72 -10.53 -6.70
C VAL A 87 22.44 -9.72 -6.56
N VAL A 88 22.21 -8.78 -7.48
CA VAL A 88 20.99 -7.97 -7.55
C VAL A 88 20.12 -8.47 -8.70
N LYS A 89 18.85 -8.76 -8.40
CA LYS A 89 17.84 -9.15 -9.38
C LYS A 89 16.68 -8.16 -9.34
N GLY A 90 16.23 -7.72 -10.50
CA GLY A 90 15.08 -6.84 -10.64
C GLY A 90 13.88 -7.57 -11.22
N TYR A 91 12.69 -7.28 -10.68
CA TYR A 91 11.41 -7.80 -11.17
C TYR A 91 10.45 -6.65 -11.37
N VAL A 92 9.74 -6.65 -12.49
CA VAL A 92 8.71 -5.65 -12.80
C VAL A 92 7.45 -6.40 -13.22
N ASP A 93 6.32 -5.98 -12.65
CA ASP A 93 5.01 -6.49 -13.00
C ASP A 93 4.07 -5.33 -13.33
N ALA A 94 3.30 -5.45 -14.39
CA ALA A 94 2.31 -4.47 -14.80
C ALA A 94 0.96 -5.15 -14.99
N SER A 95 -0.04 -4.69 -14.26
CA SER A 95 -1.43 -5.16 -14.38
C SER A 95 -2.23 -4.20 -15.22
N PHE A 96 -2.88 -4.70 -16.26
CA PHE A 96 -3.78 -3.93 -17.09
C PHE A 96 -5.14 -3.77 -16.41
N ASP A 97 -5.71 -2.57 -16.48
CA ASP A 97 -7.09 -2.29 -16.07
C ASP A 97 -7.40 -2.71 -14.62
N THR A 98 -6.50 -2.38 -13.71
CA THR A 98 -6.69 -2.70 -12.29
C THR A 98 -7.47 -1.64 -11.53
N ASP A 99 -7.51 -0.41 -12.04
CA ASP A 99 -8.25 0.68 -11.42
C ASP A 99 -9.64 0.81 -12.03
N PRO A 100 -10.73 0.66 -11.24
CA PRO A 100 -12.09 0.82 -11.73
C PRO A 100 -12.43 2.26 -12.09
N ASP A 101 -11.67 3.25 -11.61
CA ASP A 101 -11.98 4.67 -11.78
C ASP A 101 -11.38 5.27 -13.06
N ASP A 102 -10.17 4.86 -13.44
CA ASP A 102 -9.46 5.48 -14.57
C ASP A 102 -8.86 4.48 -15.57
N SER A 103 -9.07 3.20 -15.40
CA SER A 103 -8.53 2.11 -16.24
C SER A 103 -7.01 2.12 -16.41
N LYS A 104 -6.28 2.77 -15.50
CA LYS A 104 -4.83 2.77 -15.52
C LYS A 104 -4.25 1.48 -14.96
N SER A 105 -3.13 1.08 -15.52
CA SER A 105 -2.38 -0.06 -15.02
C SER A 105 -1.66 0.27 -13.72
N GLN A 106 -1.65 -0.69 -12.80
CA GLN A 106 -0.78 -0.65 -11.62
C GLN A 106 0.54 -1.34 -11.97
N THR A 107 1.64 -0.67 -11.72
CA THR A 107 2.99 -1.22 -11.93
C THR A 107 3.68 -1.43 -10.60
N GLY A 108 4.23 -2.62 -10.41
CA GLY A 108 5.07 -2.95 -9.27
C GLY A 108 6.50 -3.23 -9.70
N CYS A 109 7.46 -2.87 -8.89
CA CYS A 109 8.86 -3.26 -9.07
C CYS A 109 9.48 -3.68 -7.74
N VAL A 110 10.43 -4.60 -7.82
CA VAL A 110 11.25 -5.00 -6.68
C VAL A 110 12.66 -5.35 -7.15
N PHE A 111 13.64 -4.87 -6.42
CA PHE A 111 15.04 -5.27 -6.56
C PHE A 111 15.42 -6.10 -5.33
N ILE A 112 15.98 -7.28 -5.58
CA ILE A 112 16.33 -8.25 -4.55
C ILE A 112 17.85 -8.37 -4.51
N LEU A 113 18.43 -8.22 -3.33
CA LEU A 113 19.84 -8.44 -3.03
C LEU A 113 19.99 -9.69 -2.18
N ASN A 114 20.63 -10.73 -2.74
CA ASN A 114 20.90 -11.99 -2.04
C ASN A 114 19.64 -12.56 -1.32
N GLY A 115 18.51 -12.56 -2.03
CA GLY A 115 17.24 -13.12 -1.56
C GLY A 115 16.38 -12.18 -0.71
N GLY A 116 16.88 -10.99 -0.34
CA GLY A 116 16.14 -9.98 0.43
C GLY A 116 15.75 -8.78 -0.43
N ALA A 117 14.57 -8.22 -0.23
CA ALA A 117 14.12 -7.03 -0.92
C ALA A 117 14.98 -5.82 -0.52
N LEU A 118 15.61 -5.16 -1.51
CA LEU A 118 16.46 -3.98 -1.33
C LEU A 118 15.72 -2.68 -1.63
N SER A 119 14.96 -2.66 -2.72
CA SER A 119 14.17 -1.52 -3.17
C SER A 119 12.90 -2.02 -3.81
N TRP A 120 11.81 -1.28 -3.62
CA TRP A 120 10.48 -1.66 -4.14
C TRP A 120 9.64 -0.43 -4.41
N CYS A 121 8.68 -0.57 -5.32
CA CYS A 121 7.73 0.48 -5.64
C CYS A 121 6.40 -0.11 -6.12
N SER A 122 5.35 0.68 -5.99
CA SER A 122 4.06 0.45 -6.64
C SER A 122 3.50 1.79 -7.09
N SER A 123 3.11 1.88 -8.35
CA SER A 123 2.58 3.11 -8.94
C SER A 123 1.64 2.82 -10.10
N LYS A 124 0.79 3.79 -10.41
CA LYS A 124 -0.03 3.79 -11.61
C LYS A 124 0.71 4.37 -12.82
#